data_fd948763f92bbcd33e5f93249b6a6826
#
_entry.id   fd948763f92bbcd33e5f93249b6a6826
#
_cell.length_a   1.000
_cell.length_b   1.000
_cell.length_c   1.000
_cell.angle_alpha   90.00
_cell.angle_beta   90.00
_cell.angle_gamma   90.00
#
_symmetry.space_group_name_H-M   'P 1'
#
loop_
_entity.id
_entity.type
_entity.pdbx_description
1 polymer ?
#
loop_
_entity_poly.entity_id
_entity_poly.type
_entity_poly.pdbx_seq_one_letter_code
_entity_poly.pdbx_strand_id
1 'polypeptide(L)'
;MTGYGRGETDHTGTKFTVELNSVNRKQSDVVVNLPRDLVELEPRIRQTINENISRGRTSATVSLHSGANGARKLALNTELARSYHEAMRALQQELNAPGEITIATILQAPGVMRFPEEALNPEDTWPAVEGALRAALADLIKMREREGKHLAKDLIHRLKAIRKKLKEVRTLHPDVVKRYRTVLLDRIQKAGLPLANEDERVLKEITFFAD
;
A
#
# COMPACT_ATOMS: atom_id res chain seq x y z
N MET A 1 4.35 -0.11 -8.60
CA MET A 1 3.17 -0.98 -8.69
C MET A 1 2.41 -0.85 -7.38
N THR A 2 1.11 -0.77 -7.45
CA THR A 2 0.22 -0.86 -6.29
C THR A 2 0.01 -2.33 -5.96
N GLY A 3 -0.27 -2.66 -4.72
CA GLY A 3 -0.52 -4.05 -4.33
C GLY A 3 -1.28 -4.11 -3.02
N TYR A 4 -2.07 -5.15 -2.85
CA TYR A 4 -2.80 -5.49 -1.64
C TYR A 4 -2.54 -6.94 -1.30
N GLY A 5 -2.43 -7.23 -0.03
CA GLY A 5 -2.34 -8.59 0.49
C GLY A 5 -3.02 -8.67 1.86
N ARG A 6 -3.66 -9.80 2.13
CA ARG A 6 -4.32 -10.09 3.38
C ARG A 6 -3.94 -11.47 3.86
N GLY A 7 -3.62 -11.57 5.14
CA GLY A 7 -3.34 -12.84 5.81
C GLY A 7 -4.07 -12.92 7.14
N GLU A 8 -4.44 -14.11 7.50
CA GLU A 8 -5.19 -14.40 8.72
C GLU A 8 -4.58 -15.61 9.42
N THR A 9 -4.54 -15.55 10.74
CA THR A 9 -4.07 -16.66 11.58
C THR A 9 -4.90 -16.67 12.88
N ASP A 10 -5.26 -17.85 13.34
CA ASP A 10 -5.96 -18.03 14.61
C ASP A 10 -4.96 -18.48 15.68
N HIS A 11 -4.98 -17.82 16.82
CA HIS A 11 -4.20 -18.21 17.99
C HIS A 11 -5.03 -18.05 19.27
N THR A 12 -5.15 -19.11 20.05
CA THR A 12 -5.90 -19.14 21.33
C THR A 12 -7.32 -18.56 21.25
N GLY A 13 -8.03 -18.77 20.13
CA GLY A 13 -9.40 -18.26 19.94
C GLY A 13 -9.46 -16.79 19.52
N THR A 14 -8.31 -16.13 19.31
CA THR A 14 -8.23 -14.79 18.76
C THR A 14 -7.73 -14.88 17.32
N LYS A 15 -8.45 -14.24 16.40
CA LYS A 15 -8.09 -14.15 14.99
C LYS A 15 -7.27 -12.90 14.75
N PHE A 16 -6.06 -13.10 14.26
CA PHE A 16 -5.15 -12.05 13.82
C PHE A 16 -5.31 -11.85 12.32
N THR A 17 -5.60 -10.64 11.90
CA THR A 17 -5.68 -10.26 10.48
C THR A 17 -4.63 -9.21 10.19
N VAL A 18 -3.80 -9.46 9.17
CA VAL A 18 -2.82 -8.50 8.67
C VAL A 18 -3.21 -8.10 7.26
N GLU A 19 -3.34 -6.79 7.03
CA GLU A 19 -3.59 -6.20 5.72
C GLU A 19 -2.41 -5.34 5.30
N LEU A 20 -1.92 -5.58 4.09
CA LEU A 20 -0.83 -4.84 3.49
C LEU A 20 -1.33 -4.07 2.26
N ASN A 21 -1.07 -2.77 2.25
CA ASN A 21 -1.32 -1.91 1.09
C ASN A 21 0.00 -1.31 0.63
N SER A 22 0.33 -1.45 -0.65
CA SER A 22 1.57 -0.91 -1.21
C SER A 22 1.27 0.05 -2.36
N VAL A 23 1.92 1.23 -2.33
CA VAL A 23 1.86 2.22 -3.40
C VAL A 23 3.26 2.53 -3.93
N ASN A 24 3.36 2.89 -5.21
CA ASN A 24 4.64 3.15 -5.85
C ASN A 24 5.23 4.48 -5.33
N ARG A 25 6.36 4.40 -4.62
CA ARG A 25 7.21 5.54 -4.25
C ARG A 25 8.67 5.23 -4.56
N LYS A 26 9.48 6.28 -4.72
CA LYS A 26 10.92 6.13 -4.99
C LYS A 26 11.68 5.51 -3.83
N GLN A 27 11.35 5.92 -2.61
CA GLN A 27 11.96 5.43 -1.36
C GLN A 27 11.08 4.36 -0.73
N SER A 28 11.70 3.42 0.00
CA SER A 28 10.99 2.49 0.88
C SER A 28 10.51 3.24 2.11
N ASP A 29 9.22 3.15 2.39
CA ASP A 29 8.58 3.74 3.55
C ASP A 29 7.56 2.73 4.08
N VAL A 30 7.73 2.29 5.32
CA VAL A 30 6.84 1.31 5.95
C VAL A 30 6.11 1.98 7.11
N VAL A 31 4.80 2.00 7.04
CA VAL A 31 3.92 2.48 8.11
C VAL A 31 3.19 1.28 8.69
N VAL A 32 3.26 1.12 10.01
CA VAL A 32 2.62 0.01 10.71
C VAL A 32 1.58 0.57 11.67
N ASN A 33 0.35 0.09 11.57
CA ASN A 33 -0.76 0.42 12.45
C ASN A 33 -1.09 -0.81 13.29
N LEU A 34 -0.93 -0.69 14.60
CA LEU A 34 -1.09 -1.78 15.55
C LEU A 34 -2.07 -1.40 16.66
N PRO A 35 -2.81 -2.36 17.21
CA PRO A 35 -3.43 -2.22 18.52
C PRO A 35 -2.40 -1.94 19.60
N ARG A 36 -2.80 -1.26 20.67
CA ARG A 36 -1.90 -0.84 21.76
C ARG A 36 -1.09 -1.98 22.36
N ASP A 37 -1.72 -3.14 22.51
CA ASP A 37 -1.10 -4.33 23.11
C ASP A 37 -0.01 -4.97 22.27
N LEU A 38 0.07 -4.64 20.98
CA LEU A 38 1.04 -5.20 20.02
C LEU A 38 2.08 -4.19 19.52
N VAL A 39 2.13 -2.99 20.09
CA VAL A 39 3.05 -1.91 19.64
C VAL A 39 4.52 -2.37 19.68
N GLU A 40 4.88 -3.20 20.65
CA GLU A 40 6.23 -3.76 20.78
C GLU A 40 6.65 -4.63 19.59
N LEU A 41 5.70 -5.15 18.80
CA LEU A 41 5.97 -5.95 17.61
C LEU A 41 6.27 -5.11 16.35
N GLU A 42 6.08 -3.79 16.41
CA GLU A 42 6.29 -2.90 15.27
C GLU A 42 7.67 -3.07 14.60
N PRO A 43 8.80 -3.10 15.34
CA PRO A 43 10.12 -3.26 14.74
C PRO A 43 10.27 -4.58 13.96
N ARG A 44 9.75 -5.68 14.51
CA ARG A 44 9.80 -7.02 13.87
C ARG A 44 8.96 -7.05 12.60
N ILE A 45 7.75 -6.49 12.63
CA ILE A 45 6.87 -6.39 11.45
C ILE A 45 7.55 -5.54 10.37
N ARG A 46 8.10 -4.39 10.74
CA ARG A 46 8.82 -3.50 9.82
C ARG A 46 10.03 -4.18 9.19
N GLN A 47 10.80 -4.92 9.98
CA GLN A 47 11.93 -5.70 9.48
C GLN A 47 11.47 -6.74 8.46
N THR A 48 10.48 -7.57 8.80
CA THR A 48 9.95 -8.60 7.91
C THR A 48 9.43 -8.02 6.59
N ILE A 49 8.77 -6.85 6.62
CA ILE A 49 8.33 -6.17 5.40
C ILE A 49 9.52 -5.69 4.57
N ASN A 50 10.53 -5.07 5.18
CA ASN A 50 11.71 -4.56 4.47
C ASN A 50 12.57 -5.64 3.83
N GLU A 51 12.63 -6.84 4.42
CA GLU A 51 13.30 -8.01 3.84
C GLU A 51 12.64 -8.48 2.53
N ASN A 52 11.33 -8.26 2.38
CA ASN A 52 10.55 -8.73 1.24
C ASN A 52 10.23 -7.62 0.21
N ILE A 53 10.24 -6.35 0.65
CA ILE A 53 9.83 -5.21 -0.18
C ILE A 53 10.93 -4.15 -0.15
N SER A 54 11.67 -4.04 -1.25
CA SER A 54 12.81 -3.10 -1.38
C SER A 54 12.41 -1.68 -1.79
N ARG A 55 11.18 -1.45 -2.30
CA ARG A 55 10.76 -0.17 -2.86
C ARG A 55 9.26 0.06 -2.74
N GLY A 56 8.88 1.31 -2.45
CA GLY A 56 7.50 1.76 -2.35
C GLY A 56 7.09 2.09 -0.93
N ARG A 57 5.94 2.74 -0.76
CA ARG A 57 5.33 2.92 0.56
C ARG A 57 4.41 1.74 0.82
N THR A 58 4.64 1.04 1.93
CA THR A 58 3.81 -0.08 2.39
C THR A 58 3.15 0.30 3.71
N SER A 59 1.83 0.21 3.77
CA SER A 59 1.06 0.34 5.01
C SER A 59 0.61 -1.05 5.46
N ALA A 60 0.98 -1.42 6.67
CA ALA A 60 0.55 -2.65 7.33
C ALA A 60 -0.44 -2.30 8.44
N THR A 61 -1.58 -2.94 8.45
CA THR A 61 -2.58 -2.81 9.51
C THR A 61 -2.82 -4.18 10.12
N VAL A 62 -2.62 -4.29 11.42
CA VAL A 62 -2.92 -5.51 12.19
C VAL A 62 -4.21 -5.28 12.97
N SER A 63 -5.16 -6.17 12.83
CA SER A 63 -6.42 -6.16 13.54
C SER A 63 -6.66 -7.48 14.28
N LEU A 64 -7.27 -7.37 15.44
CA LEU A 64 -7.60 -8.46 16.32
C LEU A 64 -9.13 -8.65 16.31
N HIS A 65 -9.55 -9.86 16.08
CA HIS A 65 -10.95 -10.25 16.22
C HIS A 65 -11.05 -11.38 17.22
N SER A 66 -11.48 -11.07 18.43
CA SER A 66 -11.82 -12.11 19.41
C SER A 66 -13.00 -12.91 18.85
N GLY A 67 -12.82 -14.23 18.70
CA GLY A 67 -13.88 -15.11 18.25
C GLY A 67 -15.10 -15.01 19.19
N ALA A 68 -16.30 -15.09 18.64
CA ALA A 68 -17.55 -15.01 19.37
C ALA A 68 -17.72 -16.08 20.48
N ASN A 69 -16.84 -17.07 20.54
CA ASN A 69 -16.83 -18.15 21.52
C ASN A 69 -15.97 -17.87 22.78
N GLY A 70 -15.18 -16.81 22.79
CA GLY A 70 -14.55 -16.34 24.01
C GLY A 70 -15.62 -15.60 24.83
N ALA A 71 -16.41 -16.30 25.64
CA ALA A 71 -17.26 -15.66 26.65
C ALA A 71 -16.35 -14.74 27.46
N ARG A 72 -16.35 -13.40 27.14
CA ARG A 72 -15.62 -12.43 27.93
C ARG A 72 -16.05 -12.60 29.36
N LYS A 73 -15.20 -13.20 30.19
CA LYS A 73 -15.50 -13.39 31.60
C LYS A 73 -15.60 -12.01 32.21
N LEU A 74 -16.79 -11.69 32.69
CA LEU A 74 -17.02 -10.48 33.45
C LEU A 74 -16.19 -10.52 34.73
N ALA A 75 -15.31 -9.58 34.94
CA ALA A 75 -14.57 -9.41 36.17
C ALA A 75 -15.20 -8.29 36.99
N LEU A 76 -15.30 -8.53 38.29
CA LEU A 76 -15.78 -7.54 39.25
C LEU A 76 -14.58 -6.94 40.00
N ASN A 77 -14.51 -5.62 40.03
CA ASN A 77 -13.57 -4.91 40.89
C ASN A 77 -14.21 -4.76 42.28
N THR A 78 -14.00 -5.76 43.14
CA THR A 78 -14.61 -5.82 44.48
C THR A 78 -14.10 -4.72 45.40
N GLU A 79 -12.85 -4.25 45.24
CA GLU A 79 -12.30 -3.12 46.03
C GLU A 79 -13.03 -1.82 45.68
N LEU A 80 -13.18 -1.56 44.40
CA LEU A 80 -13.90 -0.37 43.93
C LEU A 80 -15.37 -0.43 44.31
N ALA A 81 -16.00 -1.62 44.25
CA ALA A 81 -17.39 -1.82 44.68
C ALA A 81 -17.58 -1.51 46.16
N ARG A 82 -16.62 -1.89 47.03
CA ARG A 82 -16.64 -1.53 48.45
C ARG A 82 -16.49 -0.03 48.65
N SER A 83 -15.56 0.60 47.97
CA SER A 83 -15.37 2.04 48.04
C SER A 83 -16.62 2.82 47.62
N TYR A 84 -17.32 2.39 46.57
CA TYR A 84 -18.59 3.00 46.19
C TYR A 84 -19.68 2.78 47.25
N HIS A 85 -19.77 1.60 47.83
CA HIS A 85 -20.73 1.31 48.86
C HIS A 85 -20.53 2.19 50.12
N GLU A 86 -19.26 2.35 50.56
CA GLU A 86 -18.91 3.19 51.72
C GLU A 86 -19.19 4.67 51.45
N ALA A 87 -18.80 5.18 50.23
CA ALA A 87 -19.08 6.55 49.83
C ALA A 87 -20.60 6.83 49.75
N MET A 88 -21.39 5.91 49.20
CA MET A 88 -22.85 6.05 49.13
C MET A 88 -23.47 6.06 50.53
N ARG A 89 -22.98 5.24 51.44
CA ARG A 89 -23.47 5.23 52.87
C ARG A 89 -23.14 6.55 53.58
N ALA A 90 -21.90 7.06 53.43
CA ALA A 90 -21.51 8.32 54.00
C ALA A 90 -22.39 9.48 53.49
N LEU A 91 -22.62 9.52 52.17
CA LEU A 91 -23.48 10.51 51.52
C LEU A 91 -24.93 10.41 52.00
N GLN A 92 -25.46 9.20 52.20
CA GLN A 92 -26.79 8.95 52.71
C GLN A 92 -26.96 9.53 54.12
N GLN A 93 -25.95 9.35 54.98
CA GLN A 93 -25.95 9.88 56.35
C GLN A 93 -25.86 11.41 56.38
N GLU A 94 -24.98 11.97 55.54
CA GLU A 94 -24.78 13.41 55.47
C GLU A 94 -26.01 14.17 54.95
N LEU A 95 -26.66 13.61 53.96
CA LEU A 95 -27.85 14.19 53.32
C LEU A 95 -29.19 13.81 53.96
N ASN A 96 -29.17 12.93 54.97
CA ASN A 96 -30.37 12.33 55.52
C ASN A 96 -31.33 11.77 54.42
N ALA A 97 -30.78 11.24 53.35
CA ALA A 97 -31.53 10.81 52.21
C ALA A 97 -32.10 9.38 52.43
N PRO A 98 -33.40 9.16 52.32
CA PRO A 98 -33.99 7.81 52.40
C PRO A 98 -33.70 7.02 51.11
N GLY A 99 -33.37 5.72 51.25
CA GLY A 99 -33.17 4.82 50.13
C GLY A 99 -32.32 3.63 50.50
N GLU A 100 -32.45 2.52 49.75
CA GLU A 100 -31.58 1.35 49.89
C GLU A 100 -30.47 1.37 48.84
N ILE A 101 -29.23 1.15 49.30
CA ILE A 101 -28.10 0.93 48.38
C ILE A 101 -28.17 -0.53 47.96
N THR A 102 -28.57 -0.73 46.70
CA THR A 102 -28.72 -2.08 46.16
C THR A 102 -27.45 -2.53 45.44
N ILE A 103 -27.24 -3.83 45.33
CA ILE A 103 -26.16 -4.41 44.53
C ILE A 103 -26.24 -3.91 43.08
N ALA A 104 -27.45 -3.76 42.55
CA ALA A 104 -27.65 -3.25 41.18
C ALA A 104 -27.05 -1.82 41.00
N THR A 105 -27.25 -0.94 41.99
CA THR A 105 -26.70 0.41 41.98
C THR A 105 -25.17 0.40 41.99
N ILE A 106 -24.54 -0.49 42.76
CA ILE A 106 -23.10 -0.64 42.84
C ILE A 106 -22.53 -1.23 41.53
N LEU A 107 -23.22 -2.22 40.94
CA LEU A 107 -22.78 -2.79 39.65
C LEU A 107 -22.85 -1.81 38.49
N GLN A 108 -23.73 -0.82 38.54
CA GLN A 108 -23.81 0.24 37.52
C GLN A 108 -22.76 1.32 37.70
N ALA A 109 -22.07 1.34 38.84
CA ALA A 109 -21.01 2.31 39.06
C ALA A 109 -19.82 2.10 38.12
N PRO A 110 -19.23 3.18 37.58
CA PRO A 110 -18.14 3.11 36.60
C PRO A 110 -16.97 2.27 37.11
N GLY A 111 -16.52 1.32 36.32
CA GLY A 111 -15.35 0.51 36.64
C GLY A 111 -15.52 -0.65 37.59
N VAL A 112 -16.73 -0.85 38.19
CA VAL A 112 -17.05 -2.01 39.04
C VAL A 112 -17.13 -3.26 38.19
N MET A 113 -17.86 -3.22 37.06
CA MET A 113 -17.86 -4.28 36.07
C MET A 113 -16.79 -3.98 35.00
N ARG A 114 -15.93 -4.94 34.79
CA ARG A 114 -14.91 -4.87 33.72
C ARG A 114 -14.97 -6.13 32.89
N PHE A 115 -14.78 -5.96 31.60
CA PHE A 115 -14.32 -7.06 30.78
C PHE A 115 -12.80 -6.99 30.83
N PRO A 116 -12.09 -7.92 31.47
CA PRO A 116 -10.65 -7.91 31.46
C PRO A 116 -10.20 -7.97 29.99
N GLU A 117 -9.50 -6.96 29.56
CA GLU A 117 -8.66 -7.09 28.39
C GLU A 117 -7.54 -8.02 28.83
N GLU A 118 -7.55 -9.28 28.38
CA GLU A 118 -6.38 -10.14 28.55
C GLU A 118 -5.26 -9.43 27.83
N ALA A 119 -4.32 -8.86 28.58
CA ALA A 119 -3.13 -8.25 28.02
C ALA A 119 -2.42 -9.32 27.18
N LEU A 120 -2.41 -9.13 25.88
CA LEU A 120 -1.76 -10.04 24.98
C LEU A 120 -0.25 -9.92 25.21
N ASN A 121 0.38 -11.03 25.56
CA ASN A 121 1.84 -11.05 25.61
C ASN A 121 2.37 -10.99 24.16
N PRO A 122 3.14 -9.94 23.77
CA PRO A 122 3.66 -9.80 22.42
C PRO A 122 4.49 -10.99 21.94
N GLU A 123 5.27 -11.62 22.83
CA GLU A 123 6.12 -12.76 22.49
C GLU A 123 5.27 -14.02 22.17
N ASP A 124 4.20 -14.26 22.90
CA ASP A 124 3.31 -15.40 22.68
C ASP A 124 2.45 -15.24 21.43
N THR A 125 2.15 -13.97 21.06
CA THR A 125 1.32 -13.65 19.90
C THR A 125 2.14 -13.49 18.60
N TRP A 126 3.45 -13.27 18.71
CA TRP A 126 4.32 -13.06 17.55
C TRP A 126 4.21 -14.16 16.48
N PRO A 127 4.21 -15.48 16.79
CA PRO A 127 4.10 -16.51 15.77
C PRO A 127 2.82 -16.39 14.92
N ALA A 128 1.72 -16.00 15.55
CA ALA A 128 0.44 -15.80 14.87
C ALA A 128 0.46 -14.56 13.97
N VAL A 129 0.98 -13.44 14.48
CA VAL A 129 1.14 -12.19 13.72
C VAL A 129 2.10 -12.41 12.55
N GLU A 130 3.23 -13.09 12.78
CA GLU A 130 4.20 -13.41 11.73
C GLU A 130 3.59 -14.31 10.64
N GLY A 131 2.81 -15.32 11.03
CA GLY A 131 2.11 -16.20 10.08
C GLY A 131 1.13 -15.42 9.20
N ALA A 132 0.29 -14.56 9.78
CA ALA A 132 -0.62 -13.69 9.06
C ALA A 132 0.14 -12.68 8.17
N LEU A 133 1.24 -12.10 8.66
CA LEU A 133 2.08 -11.16 7.91
C LEU A 133 2.72 -11.83 6.69
N ARG A 134 3.29 -13.02 6.84
CA ARG A 134 3.88 -13.79 5.74
C ARG A 134 2.84 -14.17 4.67
N ALA A 135 1.64 -14.56 5.09
CA ALA A 135 0.53 -14.82 4.16
C ALA A 135 0.12 -13.55 3.40
N ALA A 136 -0.01 -12.41 4.07
CA ALA A 136 -0.31 -11.13 3.46
C ALA A 136 0.79 -10.68 2.48
N LEU A 137 2.09 -10.88 2.82
CA LEU A 137 3.21 -10.60 1.93
C LEU A 137 3.18 -11.46 0.68
N ALA A 138 2.91 -12.76 0.82
CA ALA A 138 2.81 -13.67 -0.32
C ALA A 138 1.70 -13.25 -1.30
N ASP A 139 0.54 -12.86 -0.80
CA ASP A 139 -0.58 -12.35 -1.60
C ASP A 139 -0.23 -11.04 -2.32
N LEU A 140 0.37 -10.10 -1.61
CA LEU A 140 0.82 -8.82 -2.16
C LEU A 140 1.86 -9.03 -3.28
N ILE A 141 2.85 -9.90 -3.07
CA ILE A 141 3.88 -10.23 -4.06
C ILE A 141 3.24 -10.87 -5.30
N LYS A 142 2.35 -11.84 -5.11
CA LYS A 142 1.62 -12.50 -6.20
C LYS A 142 0.80 -11.53 -7.03
N MET A 143 0.14 -10.57 -6.38
CA MET A 143 -0.60 -9.50 -7.07
C MET A 143 0.34 -8.62 -7.90
N ARG A 144 1.48 -8.19 -7.32
CA ARG A 144 2.49 -7.36 -8.02
C ARG A 144 3.12 -8.09 -9.21
N GLU A 145 3.39 -9.39 -9.09
CA GLU A 145 3.89 -10.21 -10.20
C GLU A 145 2.89 -10.29 -11.34
N ARG A 146 1.59 -10.47 -11.03
CA ARG A 146 0.53 -10.51 -12.03
C ARG A 146 0.43 -9.18 -12.79
N GLU A 147 0.42 -8.05 -12.05
CA GLU A 147 0.43 -6.72 -12.64
C GLU A 147 1.69 -6.50 -13.50
N GLY A 148 2.87 -6.89 -12.97
CA GLY A 148 4.14 -6.78 -13.69
C GLY A 148 4.16 -7.56 -15.00
N LYS A 149 3.65 -8.78 -15.02
CA LYS A 149 3.52 -9.60 -16.25
C LYS A 149 2.59 -8.92 -17.26
N HIS A 150 1.49 -8.31 -16.80
CA HIS A 150 0.56 -7.60 -17.68
C HIS A 150 1.21 -6.35 -18.30
N LEU A 151 1.87 -5.54 -17.49
CA LEU A 151 2.60 -4.35 -17.95
C LEU A 151 3.74 -4.70 -18.91
N ALA A 152 4.47 -5.79 -18.65
CA ALA A 152 5.54 -6.25 -19.54
C ALA A 152 4.99 -6.60 -20.94
N LYS A 153 3.84 -7.29 -21.01
CA LYS A 153 3.19 -7.60 -22.29
C LYS A 153 2.78 -6.33 -23.05
N ASP A 154 2.17 -5.36 -22.37
CA ASP A 154 1.77 -4.08 -22.99
C ASP A 154 2.99 -3.31 -23.52
N LEU A 155 4.04 -3.20 -22.72
CA LEU A 155 5.28 -2.53 -23.13
C LEU A 155 5.93 -3.20 -24.34
N ILE A 156 6.00 -4.54 -24.37
CA ILE A 156 6.52 -5.28 -25.52
C ILE A 156 5.67 -5.02 -26.78
N HIS A 157 4.34 -4.98 -26.62
CA HIS A 157 3.45 -4.68 -27.74
C HIS A 157 3.70 -3.28 -28.31
N ARG A 158 3.80 -2.27 -27.43
CA ARG A 158 4.09 -0.88 -27.84
C ARG A 158 5.48 -0.74 -28.51
N LEU A 159 6.48 -1.42 -27.96
CA LEU A 159 7.82 -1.44 -28.57
C LEU A 159 7.82 -2.06 -29.97
N LYS A 160 7.05 -3.13 -30.19
CA LYS A 160 6.89 -3.73 -31.52
C LYS A 160 6.23 -2.75 -32.51
N ALA A 161 5.19 -2.03 -32.07
CA ALA A 161 4.54 -1.01 -32.90
C ALA A 161 5.50 0.13 -33.28
N ILE A 162 6.27 0.64 -32.31
CA ILE A 162 7.28 1.68 -32.55
C ILE A 162 8.34 1.20 -33.53
N ARG A 163 8.88 -0.02 -33.34
CA ARG A 163 9.86 -0.62 -34.25
C ARG A 163 9.32 -0.78 -35.69
N LYS A 164 8.04 -1.17 -35.81
CA LYS A 164 7.37 -1.26 -37.13
C LYS A 164 7.33 0.11 -37.81
N LYS A 165 6.88 1.14 -37.09
CA LYS A 165 6.81 2.52 -37.61
C LYS A 165 8.19 3.08 -37.98
N LEU A 166 9.20 2.82 -37.15
CA LEU A 166 10.57 3.22 -37.45
C LEU A 166 11.10 2.56 -38.75
N LYS A 167 10.75 1.25 -38.96
CA LYS A 167 11.11 0.58 -40.21
C LYS A 167 10.41 1.20 -41.42
N GLU A 168 9.12 1.55 -41.30
CA GLU A 168 8.36 2.24 -42.36
C GLU A 168 9.01 3.60 -42.68
N VAL A 169 9.38 4.40 -41.69
CA VAL A 169 10.08 5.69 -41.87
C VAL A 169 11.43 5.50 -42.61
N ARG A 170 12.23 4.52 -42.16
CA ARG A 170 13.52 4.21 -42.80
C ARG A 170 13.41 3.80 -44.27
N THR A 171 12.33 3.11 -44.63
CA THR A 171 12.09 2.72 -46.02
C THR A 171 11.65 3.92 -46.90
N LEU A 172 10.95 4.90 -46.32
CA LEU A 172 10.50 6.09 -47.06
C LEU A 172 11.57 7.19 -47.18
N HIS A 173 12.51 7.22 -46.24
CA HIS A 173 13.53 8.28 -46.17
C HIS A 173 14.29 8.49 -47.50
N PRO A 174 14.81 7.44 -48.19
CA PRO A 174 15.54 7.64 -49.45
C PRO A 174 14.68 8.30 -50.56
N ASP A 175 13.40 7.97 -50.60
CA ASP A 175 12.47 8.52 -51.60
C ASP A 175 12.12 9.98 -51.29
N VAL A 176 12.08 10.37 -50.01
CA VAL A 176 11.88 11.75 -49.60
C VAL A 176 13.03 12.61 -50.02
N VAL A 177 14.29 12.17 -49.83
CA VAL A 177 15.49 12.88 -50.25
C VAL A 177 15.55 13.02 -51.77
N LYS A 178 15.23 11.94 -52.51
CA LYS A 178 15.17 12.00 -53.98
C LYS A 178 14.12 13.01 -54.47
N ARG A 179 12.92 12.97 -53.87
CA ARG A 179 11.85 13.89 -54.20
C ARG A 179 12.22 15.33 -53.90
N TYR A 180 12.85 15.60 -52.76
CA TYR A 180 13.34 16.93 -52.39
C TYR A 180 14.33 17.45 -53.40
N ARG A 181 15.31 16.63 -53.80
CA ARG A 181 16.26 16.98 -54.87
C ARG A 181 15.56 17.39 -56.17
N THR A 182 14.61 16.59 -56.62
CA THR A 182 13.85 16.87 -57.85
C THR A 182 13.08 18.20 -57.76
N VAL A 183 12.37 18.43 -56.64
CA VAL A 183 11.63 19.68 -56.42
C VAL A 183 12.54 20.89 -56.32
N LEU A 184 13.68 20.75 -55.69
CA LEU A 184 14.67 21.82 -55.54
C LEU A 184 15.21 22.21 -56.90
N LEU A 185 15.64 21.25 -57.74
CA LEU A 185 16.13 21.50 -59.11
C LEU A 185 15.06 22.13 -60.00
N ASP A 186 13.80 21.70 -59.97
CA ASP A 186 12.68 22.30 -60.69
C ASP A 186 12.47 23.79 -60.30
N ARG A 187 12.56 24.09 -58.98
CA ARG A 187 12.43 25.46 -58.48
C ARG A 187 13.59 26.37 -58.98
N ILE A 188 14.82 25.86 -58.97
CA ILE A 188 16.00 26.56 -59.43
C ILE A 188 15.84 26.88 -60.93
N GLN A 189 15.43 25.91 -61.71
CA GLN A 189 15.21 26.06 -63.13
C GLN A 189 14.12 27.10 -63.45
N LYS A 190 13.00 27.06 -62.74
CA LYS A 190 11.89 28.04 -62.88
C LYS A 190 12.28 29.45 -62.45
N ALA A 191 13.22 29.59 -61.52
CA ALA A 191 13.78 30.87 -61.10
C ALA A 191 14.79 31.47 -62.09
N GLY A 192 15.09 30.78 -63.20
CA GLY A 192 16.05 31.25 -64.23
C GLY A 192 17.49 31.32 -63.74
N LEU A 193 17.84 30.59 -62.66
CA LEU A 193 19.21 30.58 -62.16
C LEU A 193 20.06 29.58 -62.94
N PRO A 194 21.22 29.96 -63.47
CA PRO A 194 22.09 29.09 -64.25
C PRO A 194 22.96 28.22 -63.32
N LEU A 195 22.29 27.34 -62.54
CA LEU A 195 22.98 26.39 -61.64
C LEU A 195 23.05 25.02 -62.32
N ALA A 196 24.22 24.41 -62.31
CA ALA A 196 24.39 23.04 -62.75
C ALA A 196 23.81 22.05 -61.73
N ASN A 197 23.36 20.89 -62.20
CA ASN A 197 22.84 19.83 -61.31
C ASN A 197 23.85 19.34 -60.25
N GLU A 198 25.11 19.63 -60.41
CA GLU A 198 26.24 19.28 -59.55
C GLU A 198 26.83 20.51 -58.82
N ASP A 199 26.10 21.64 -58.81
CA ASP A 199 26.56 22.82 -58.06
C ASP A 199 26.68 22.48 -56.56
N GLU A 200 27.84 22.87 -55.98
CA GLU A 200 28.19 22.58 -54.60
C GLU A 200 27.12 23.11 -53.60
N ARG A 201 26.47 24.23 -53.94
CA ARG A 201 25.40 24.83 -53.11
C ARG A 201 24.15 23.94 -53.08
N VAL A 202 23.78 23.36 -54.24
CA VAL A 202 22.64 22.43 -54.35
C VAL A 202 22.93 21.16 -53.59
N LEU A 203 24.15 20.63 -53.72
CA LEU A 203 24.57 19.42 -52.98
C LEU A 203 24.57 19.64 -51.46
N LYS A 204 25.06 20.79 -51.00
CA LYS A 204 25.02 21.17 -49.57
C LYS A 204 23.61 21.23 -49.04
N GLU A 205 22.68 21.88 -49.77
CA GLU A 205 21.25 21.97 -49.34
C GLU A 205 20.60 20.61 -49.27
N ILE A 206 20.86 19.73 -50.24
CA ILE A 206 20.33 18.35 -50.23
C ILE A 206 20.92 17.56 -49.06
N THR A 207 22.19 17.75 -48.74
CA THR A 207 22.85 17.09 -47.60
C THR A 207 22.24 17.55 -46.28
N PHE A 208 22.08 18.86 -46.06
CA PHE A 208 21.41 19.39 -44.86
C PHE A 208 19.99 18.91 -44.70
N PHE A 209 19.27 18.66 -45.77
CA PHE A 209 17.93 18.11 -45.73
C PHE A 209 17.90 16.60 -45.40
N ALA A 210 18.97 15.89 -45.74
CA ALA A 210 19.09 14.45 -45.57
C ALA A 210 19.50 14.03 -44.14
N ASP A 211 20.15 14.94 -43.38
CA ASP A 211 20.55 14.77 -41.98
C ASP A 211 19.40 15.09 -41.01
#